data_3689713ef7b90ed5548164b114224b1f
#
_entry.id   3689713ef7b90ed5548164b114224b1f
#
_cell.length_a   1.000
_cell.length_b   1.000
_cell.length_c   1.000
_cell.angle_alpha   90.00
_cell.angle_beta   90.00
_cell.angle_gamma   90.00
#
_symmetry.space_group_name_H-M   'P 1'
#
loop_
_entity.id
_entity.type
_entity.pdbx_description
1 polymer ?
#
loop_
_entity_poly.entity_id
_entity_poly.type
_entity_poly.pdbx_seq_one_letter_code
_entity_poly.pdbx_strand_id
1 'polypeptide(L)'
;MKKFLAVLLMLAMLLCGAAFAEDTDPALTKDVVVLFTSDVHCGIDQGWGYAGVANMRNSLQADNHVVLVDDGDAIQGETIGTLTKGSAIIELMNAVGYDIAIPGNHEFDYGMENFLELTKQANFPYISANFTCRDELVFAPYVIKEFDGVKIAFVGMTTPNTITSSTPVYFQDEKGNFIYGFMQDETGDKLYAAVQSAVDAARAEGATYVVAMGHMGIEESCSPYMSTEVITHTTGIDAFLDGHAHETMACNEVKNAEGKTVLRAACGTKLSSVGYLRIAKDGKLTTGLYTWTADIAAPKLLNLTGDAADAVAAQVAKLDEIRQTVVATSQVPLYVNDPVAVTAEGTPVRIIRNAETNLGDLCADAYRALSNADIAFVNGGGIRKQIEAGDITLDDIYSVHPFGNTMCVIRVTGQQVLDALEWGARAVPSENGGFLQVSGLTYEIHTGIASSAEKDENGMFTRVSGEYRVKNVMVGGQPLELDKTYTLASHNYMLLNHGDGYTMFDGCEVLGEDMMIDNQVLITYITTTLGGVVGEQYANPYGDGRIVAVE
;
A
#
# COMPACT_ATOMS: atom_id res chain seq x y z
N MET A 1 -78.08 24.82 22.22
CA MET A 1 -76.92 25.67 22.56
C MET A 1 -75.81 24.92 23.35
N LYS A 2 -76.09 24.09 24.34
CA LYS A 2 -75.03 23.40 25.13
C LYS A 2 -74.22 22.34 24.36
N LYS A 3 -74.73 21.69 23.30
CA LYS A 3 -74.02 20.73 22.46
C LYS A 3 -73.12 21.39 21.40
N PHE A 4 -73.35 22.61 20.99
CA PHE A 4 -72.54 23.37 20.05
C PHE A 4 -71.29 23.95 20.73
N LEU A 5 -71.39 24.29 22.03
CA LEU A 5 -70.24 24.81 22.80
C LEU A 5 -69.19 23.73 23.13
N ALA A 6 -69.65 22.46 23.32
CA ALA A 6 -68.76 21.37 23.59
C ALA A 6 -67.91 20.93 22.35
N VAL A 7 -68.48 21.05 21.15
CA VAL A 7 -67.76 20.74 19.89
C VAL A 7 -66.73 21.85 19.56
N LEU A 8 -67.08 23.13 19.89
CA LEU A 8 -66.12 24.23 19.68
C LEU A 8 -64.93 24.19 20.66
N LEU A 9 -65.17 23.73 21.91
CA LEU A 9 -64.08 23.54 22.88
C LEU A 9 -63.18 22.30 22.55
N MET A 10 -63.77 21.23 21.97
CA MET A 10 -62.96 20.10 21.50
C MET A 10 -62.15 20.43 20.24
N LEU A 11 -62.67 21.29 19.34
CA LEU A 11 -61.91 21.75 18.18
C LEU A 11 -60.80 22.75 18.57
N ALA A 12 -61.00 23.55 19.62
CA ALA A 12 -59.95 24.44 20.14
C ALA A 12 -58.85 23.70 20.92
N MET A 13 -59.14 22.54 21.53
CA MET A 13 -58.08 21.70 22.18
C MET A 13 -57.29 20.82 21.19
N LEU A 14 -57.82 20.58 19.99
CA LEU A 14 -57.10 19.91 18.92
C LEU A 14 -56.16 20.84 18.13
N LEU A 15 -56.31 22.16 18.28
CA LEU A 15 -55.45 23.17 17.65
C LEU A 15 -54.34 23.73 18.57
N CYS A 16 -54.27 23.32 19.85
CA CYS A 16 -53.22 23.73 20.78
C CYS A 16 -52.16 22.65 21.07
N GLY A 17 -52.14 21.58 20.28
CA GLY A 17 -51.19 20.47 20.46
C GLY A 17 -50.18 20.25 19.34
N ALA A 18 -50.17 21.09 18.30
CA ALA A 18 -49.03 21.17 17.40
C ALA A 18 -48.01 22.16 18.00
N ALA A 19 -47.26 21.72 18.99
CA ALA A 19 -45.93 22.28 19.18
C ALA A 19 -45.20 21.96 17.87
N PHE A 20 -45.03 22.96 17.02
CA PHE A 20 -43.99 22.89 16.01
C PHE A 20 -42.70 22.69 16.82
N ALA A 21 -42.20 21.45 16.90
CA ALA A 21 -40.78 21.26 17.10
C ALA A 21 -40.18 22.14 15.99
N GLU A 22 -39.48 23.19 16.34
CA GLU A 22 -38.53 23.79 15.42
C GLU A 22 -37.65 22.60 14.99
N ASP A 23 -37.76 22.23 13.72
CA ASP A 23 -36.77 21.38 13.07
C ASP A 23 -35.47 22.20 13.08
N THR A 24 -34.81 22.24 14.21
CA THR A 24 -33.45 22.71 14.26
C THR A 24 -32.64 21.61 13.58
N ASP A 25 -32.04 21.93 12.44
CA ASP A 25 -31.09 21.03 11.79
C ASP A 25 -30.17 20.42 12.86
N PRO A 26 -29.93 19.10 12.81
CA PRO A 26 -29.10 18.44 13.80
C PRO A 26 -27.71 19.10 13.83
N ALA A 27 -27.26 19.45 15.03
CA ALA A 27 -25.99 20.14 15.25
C ALA A 27 -25.14 19.38 16.26
N LEU A 28 -23.84 19.25 15.96
CA LEU A 28 -22.88 18.59 16.82
C LEU A 28 -22.78 19.30 18.18
N THR A 29 -22.81 18.53 19.26
CA THR A 29 -22.58 19.02 20.64
C THR A 29 -21.10 19.00 20.99
N LYS A 30 -20.35 18.09 20.42
CA LYS A 30 -18.88 17.97 20.46
C LYS A 30 -18.32 17.97 19.05
N ASP A 31 -17.03 18.28 18.91
CA ASP A 31 -16.37 18.08 17.63
C ASP A 31 -16.28 16.59 17.33
N VAL A 32 -16.29 16.23 16.04
CA VAL A 32 -15.96 14.87 15.57
C VAL A 32 -14.52 14.88 15.10
N VAL A 33 -13.72 13.97 15.63
CA VAL A 33 -12.33 13.75 15.21
C VAL A 33 -12.24 12.37 14.56
N VAL A 34 -11.98 12.34 13.27
CA VAL A 34 -11.62 11.12 12.55
C VAL A 34 -10.11 11.01 12.62
N LEU A 35 -9.60 10.03 13.37
CA LEU A 35 -8.19 9.61 13.32
C LEU A 35 -8.04 8.62 12.19
N PHE A 36 -6.95 8.70 11.43
CA PHE A 36 -6.67 7.75 10.39
C PHE A 36 -5.21 7.30 10.37
N THR A 37 -5.02 6.03 10.04
CA THR A 37 -3.74 5.39 9.75
C THR A 37 -3.75 4.87 8.33
N SER A 38 -2.58 4.69 7.75
CA SER A 38 -2.37 4.14 6.42
C SER A 38 -0.98 3.53 6.35
N ASP A 39 -0.78 2.54 5.49
CA ASP A 39 0.54 2.00 5.18
C ASP A 39 1.33 1.59 6.44
N VAL A 40 0.62 1.00 7.41
CA VAL A 40 1.24 0.58 8.68
C VAL A 40 2.28 -0.52 8.46
N HIS A 41 2.07 -1.36 7.43
CA HIS A 41 3.02 -2.41 7.03
C HIS A 41 3.59 -3.19 8.21
N CYS A 42 2.69 -3.61 9.11
CA CYS A 42 3.04 -4.38 10.31
C CYS A 42 4.00 -3.67 11.29
N GLY A 43 4.17 -2.35 11.18
CA GLY A 43 5.01 -1.53 12.08
C GLY A 43 4.39 -1.36 13.47
N ILE A 44 4.18 -2.48 14.20
CA ILE A 44 3.36 -2.55 15.43
C ILE A 44 3.88 -1.70 16.59
N ASP A 45 5.20 -1.48 16.65
CA ASP A 45 5.93 -0.74 17.68
C ASP A 45 6.79 0.40 17.10
N GLN A 46 6.63 0.71 15.80
CA GLN A 46 7.32 1.81 15.12
C GLN A 46 6.50 3.11 15.23
N GLY A 47 7.17 4.26 15.18
CA GLY A 47 6.50 5.55 15.32
C GLY A 47 5.64 5.62 16.59
N TRP A 48 4.35 5.91 16.46
CA TRP A 48 3.39 5.88 17.57
C TRP A 48 3.10 4.46 18.08
N GLY A 49 3.28 3.45 17.24
CA GLY A 49 2.83 2.08 17.49
C GLY A 49 1.33 1.98 17.72
N TYR A 50 0.77 0.78 17.63
CA TYR A 50 -0.67 0.57 17.89
C TYR A 50 -1.09 0.98 19.32
N ALA A 51 -0.22 0.77 20.30
CA ALA A 51 -0.49 1.20 21.68
C ALA A 51 -0.58 2.72 21.81
N GLY A 52 0.25 3.47 21.08
CA GLY A 52 0.19 4.94 21.03
C GLY A 52 -1.07 5.44 20.33
N VAL A 53 -1.50 4.78 19.24
CA VAL A 53 -2.77 5.09 18.54
C VAL A 53 -3.96 4.90 19.49
N ALA A 54 -4.01 3.77 20.23
CA ALA A 54 -5.07 3.51 21.20
C ALA A 54 -5.09 4.58 22.32
N ASN A 55 -3.93 4.96 22.84
CA ASN A 55 -3.83 6.01 23.86
C ASN A 55 -4.30 7.38 23.33
N MET A 56 -3.93 7.73 22.09
CA MET A 56 -4.38 8.96 21.43
C MET A 56 -5.91 8.97 21.27
N ARG A 57 -6.49 7.88 20.72
CA ARG A 57 -7.94 7.69 20.59
C ARG A 57 -8.65 7.90 21.93
N ASN A 58 -8.22 7.19 22.98
CA ASN A 58 -8.83 7.26 24.31
C ASN A 58 -8.74 8.67 24.91
N SER A 59 -7.62 9.35 24.72
CA SER A 59 -7.44 10.72 25.20
C SER A 59 -8.39 11.72 24.52
N LEU A 60 -8.61 11.58 23.23
CA LEU A 60 -9.48 12.47 22.46
C LEU A 60 -10.96 12.22 22.75
N GLN A 61 -11.35 10.97 23.07
CA GLN A 61 -12.75 10.61 23.37
C GLN A 61 -13.30 11.32 24.60
N ALA A 62 -12.46 11.84 25.50
CA ALA A 62 -12.92 12.61 26.66
C ALA A 62 -13.77 13.83 26.27
N ASP A 63 -13.33 14.54 25.22
CA ASP A 63 -13.93 15.81 24.83
C ASP A 63 -14.56 15.82 23.44
N ASN A 64 -14.37 14.77 22.63
CA ASN A 64 -14.81 14.68 21.25
C ASN A 64 -15.58 13.38 20.97
N HIS A 65 -16.32 13.33 19.88
CA HIS A 65 -16.67 12.08 19.22
C HIS A 65 -15.45 11.64 18.40
N VAL A 66 -15.03 10.40 18.53
CA VAL A 66 -13.81 9.90 17.83
C VAL A 66 -14.19 8.68 16.98
N VAL A 67 -13.75 8.70 15.73
CA VAL A 67 -13.76 7.57 14.80
C VAL A 67 -12.30 7.27 14.45
N LEU A 68 -11.89 6.01 14.49
CA LEU A 68 -10.55 5.58 14.07
C LEU A 68 -10.68 4.70 12.83
N VAL A 69 -10.02 5.10 11.74
CA VAL A 69 -10.09 4.40 10.45
C VAL A 69 -8.70 4.02 9.95
N ASP A 70 -8.65 3.03 9.04
CA ASP A 70 -7.43 2.60 8.37
C ASP A 70 -7.60 2.67 6.86
N ASP A 71 -6.68 3.33 6.17
CA ASP A 71 -6.70 3.56 4.73
C ASP A 71 -5.84 2.52 3.97
N GLY A 72 -5.69 1.30 4.53
CA GLY A 72 -5.10 0.13 3.87
C GLY A 72 -3.61 -0.07 4.09
N ASP A 73 -3.10 -1.21 3.59
CA ASP A 73 -1.73 -1.68 3.72
C ASP A 73 -1.29 -1.87 5.19
N ALA A 74 -2.18 -2.47 5.99
CA ALA A 74 -1.89 -2.73 7.40
C ALA A 74 -1.17 -4.06 7.63
N ILE A 75 -1.58 -5.14 6.91
CA ILE A 75 -1.32 -6.54 7.31
C ILE A 75 -0.03 -7.15 6.76
N GLN A 76 0.64 -6.49 5.82
CA GLN A 76 1.87 -6.95 5.17
C GLN A 76 3.02 -5.98 5.44
N GLY A 77 4.25 -6.47 5.60
CA GLY A 77 5.45 -5.63 5.69
C GLY A 77 6.55 -6.17 6.60
N GLU A 78 6.41 -6.13 7.90
CA GLU A 78 7.43 -6.58 8.85
C GLU A 78 7.31 -8.10 9.12
N THR A 79 8.33 -8.63 9.82
CA THR A 79 8.44 -10.07 10.17
C THR A 79 7.14 -10.67 10.72
N ILE A 80 6.38 -9.92 11.52
CA ILE A 80 5.11 -10.41 12.08
C ILE A 80 4.05 -10.66 11.01
N GLY A 81 4.00 -9.82 9.96
CA GLY A 81 3.11 -10.00 8.81
C GLY A 81 3.38 -11.33 8.11
N THR A 82 4.64 -11.59 7.77
CA THR A 82 5.07 -12.83 7.12
C THR A 82 4.75 -14.07 7.95
N LEU A 83 5.06 -14.04 9.26
CA LEU A 83 4.86 -15.18 10.16
C LEU A 83 3.38 -15.49 10.44
N THR A 84 2.53 -14.48 10.47
CA THR A 84 1.12 -14.62 10.86
C THR A 84 0.13 -14.43 9.71
N LYS A 85 0.64 -14.13 8.51
CA LYS A 85 -0.15 -13.78 7.32
C LYS A 85 -1.21 -12.72 7.63
N GLY A 86 -0.83 -11.74 8.46
CA GLY A 86 -1.66 -10.60 8.85
C GLY A 86 -2.60 -10.82 10.04
N SER A 87 -2.81 -12.06 10.54
CA SER A 87 -3.79 -12.30 11.60
C SER A 87 -3.46 -11.57 12.91
N ALA A 88 -2.18 -11.47 13.29
CA ALA A 88 -1.77 -10.72 14.48
C ALA A 88 -2.07 -9.22 14.35
N ILE A 89 -2.05 -8.67 13.15
CA ILE A 89 -2.38 -7.26 12.92
C ILE A 89 -3.87 -7.00 13.13
N ILE A 90 -4.73 -7.89 12.60
CA ILE A 90 -6.18 -7.78 12.85
C ILE A 90 -6.49 -7.88 14.36
N GLU A 91 -5.82 -8.78 15.09
CA GLU A 91 -5.96 -8.85 16.55
C GLU A 91 -5.58 -7.52 17.24
N LEU A 92 -4.47 -6.89 16.80
CA LEU A 92 -4.03 -5.60 17.33
C LEU A 92 -5.00 -4.47 16.95
N MET A 93 -5.48 -4.40 15.71
CA MET A 93 -6.48 -3.42 15.28
C MET A 93 -7.78 -3.55 16.07
N ASN A 94 -8.22 -4.78 16.35
CA ASN A 94 -9.36 -5.05 17.24
C ASN A 94 -9.13 -4.52 18.66
N ALA A 95 -7.94 -4.73 19.23
CA ALA A 95 -7.58 -4.27 20.57
C ALA A 95 -7.46 -2.73 20.66
N VAL A 96 -6.98 -2.08 19.61
CA VAL A 96 -6.92 -0.62 19.47
C VAL A 96 -8.31 -0.01 19.33
N GLY A 97 -9.24 -0.74 18.72
CA GLY A 97 -10.62 -0.34 18.51
C GLY A 97 -10.81 0.47 17.24
N TYR A 98 -10.30 -0.02 16.12
CA TYR A 98 -10.63 0.53 14.79
C TYR A 98 -12.12 0.43 14.53
N ASP A 99 -12.67 1.43 13.82
CA ASP A 99 -14.10 1.54 13.52
C ASP A 99 -14.44 1.17 12.09
N ILE A 100 -13.50 1.38 11.13
CA ILE A 100 -13.66 1.13 9.69
C ILE A 100 -12.26 0.91 9.09
N ALA A 101 -12.16 0.07 8.07
CA ALA A 101 -10.97 -0.04 7.23
C ALA A 101 -11.33 -0.17 5.76
N ILE A 102 -10.35 0.12 4.89
CA ILE A 102 -10.39 -0.22 3.47
C ILE A 102 -9.24 -1.17 3.13
N PRO A 103 -9.34 -2.00 2.10
CA PRO A 103 -8.17 -2.72 1.60
C PRO A 103 -7.22 -1.77 0.86
N GLY A 104 -5.93 -1.88 1.10
CA GLY A 104 -4.87 -1.43 0.21
C GLY A 104 -4.48 -2.54 -0.77
N ASN A 105 -3.37 -2.40 -1.49
CA ASN A 105 -2.91 -3.45 -2.40
C ASN A 105 -2.23 -4.61 -1.66
N HIS A 106 -1.60 -4.36 -0.55
CA HIS A 106 -0.89 -5.37 0.21
C HIS A 106 -1.77 -6.23 1.13
N GLU A 107 -3.05 -5.94 1.26
CA GLU A 107 -4.01 -6.84 1.92
C GLU A 107 -4.17 -8.17 1.17
N PHE A 108 -3.86 -8.22 -0.13
CA PHE A 108 -4.02 -9.41 -0.96
C PHE A 108 -2.75 -10.28 -1.07
N ASP A 109 -1.60 -9.84 -0.57
CA ASP A 109 -0.31 -10.50 -0.76
C ASP A 109 -0.20 -11.90 -0.15
N TYR A 110 -0.97 -12.17 0.88
CA TYR A 110 -1.06 -13.53 1.47
C TYR A 110 -2.23 -14.35 0.90
N GLY A 111 -2.78 -13.94 -0.24
CA GLY A 111 -3.85 -14.59 -0.97
C GLY A 111 -5.25 -14.06 -0.65
N MET A 112 -6.11 -14.10 -1.67
CA MET A 112 -7.50 -13.61 -1.57
C MET A 112 -8.29 -14.29 -0.45
N GLU A 113 -8.22 -15.62 -0.35
CA GLU A 113 -8.95 -16.36 0.69
C GLU A 113 -8.50 -15.97 2.10
N ASN A 114 -7.19 -15.78 2.30
CA ASN A 114 -6.65 -15.35 3.57
C ASN A 114 -7.19 -13.97 3.95
N PHE A 115 -7.14 -13.00 3.03
CA PHE A 115 -7.67 -11.66 3.31
C PHE A 115 -9.17 -11.70 3.66
N LEU A 116 -9.99 -12.37 2.84
CA LEU A 116 -11.43 -12.50 3.12
C LEU A 116 -11.73 -13.21 4.45
N GLU A 117 -10.86 -14.11 4.92
CA GLU A 117 -11.00 -14.72 6.25
C GLU A 117 -10.59 -13.74 7.37
N LEU A 118 -9.56 -12.93 7.15
CA LEU A 118 -9.14 -11.88 8.09
C LEU A 118 -10.23 -10.82 8.29
N THR A 119 -10.96 -10.44 7.22
CA THR A 119 -12.07 -9.48 7.36
C THR A 119 -13.20 -9.98 8.26
N LYS A 120 -13.40 -11.30 8.38
CA LYS A 120 -14.38 -11.89 9.31
C LYS A 120 -13.90 -11.89 10.77
N GLN A 121 -12.58 -11.82 11.00
CA GLN A 121 -11.98 -11.75 12.33
C GLN A 121 -11.91 -10.30 12.84
N ALA A 122 -12.02 -9.32 11.93
CA ALA A 122 -12.07 -7.91 12.28
C ALA A 122 -13.38 -7.55 12.99
N ASN A 123 -13.30 -6.77 14.07
CA ASN A 123 -14.46 -6.23 14.80
C ASN A 123 -15.02 -4.94 14.14
N PHE A 124 -14.52 -4.59 12.97
CA PHE A 124 -14.87 -3.43 12.17
C PHE A 124 -15.11 -3.85 10.72
N PRO A 125 -15.97 -3.14 9.97
CA PRO A 125 -16.19 -3.44 8.57
C PRO A 125 -15.00 -2.98 7.71
N TYR A 126 -14.66 -3.78 6.69
CA TYR A 126 -13.98 -3.31 5.49
C TYR A 126 -15.03 -2.76 4.51
N ILE A 127 -14.72 -1.63 3.86
CA ILE A 127 -15.58 -0.99 2.88
C ILE A 127 -14.82 -0.74 1.57
N SER A 128 -15.50 -0.82 0.43
CA SER A 128 -14.93 -0.43 -0.88
C SER A 128 -16.04 -0.21 -1.91
N ALA A 129 -16.03 0.93 -2.58
CA ALA A 129 -16.95 1.25 -3.65
C ALA A 129 -16.54 0.64 -5.01
N ASN A 130 -15.34 0.08 -5.11
CA ASN A 130 -14.80 -0.39 -6.38
C ASN A 130 -14.20 -1.80 -6.37
N PHE A 131 -14.05 -2.44 -5.21
CA PHE A 131 -13.59 -3.83 -5.16
C PHE A 131 -14.74 -4.79 -5.47
N THR A 132 -14.61 -5.55 -6.56
CA THR A 132 -15.67 -6.42 -7.08
C THR A 132 -15.22 -7.86 -7.24
N CYS A 133 -16.18 -8.78 -7.18
CA CYS A 133 -16.06 -10.15 -7.64
C CYS A 133 -17.16 -10.42 -8.66
N ARG A 134 -16.79 -10.71 -9.91
CA ARG A 134 -17.76 -10.94 -11.01
C ARG A 134 -18.77 -9.80 -11.13
N ASP A 135 -18.25 -8.58 -11.14
CA ASP A 135 -18.97 -7.30 -11.24
C ASP A 135 -19.89 -6.94 -10.06
N GLU A 136 -19.92 -7.76 -8.99
CA GLU A 136 -20.64 -7.43 -7.76
C GLU A 136 -19.67 -6.94 -6.68
N LEU A 137 -20.05 -5.90 -5.92
CA LEU A 137 -19.22 -5.40 -4.82
C LEU A 137 -18.99 -6.46 -3.75
N VAL A 138 -17.73 -6.64 -3.34
CA VAL A 138 -17.35 -7.59 -2.27
C VAL A 138 -17.69 -7.02 -0.90
N PHE A 139 -17.55 -5.72 -0.72
CA PHE A 139 -17.85 -4.99 0.52
C PHE A 139 -18.91 -3.92 0.29
N ALA A 140 -19.49 -3.42 1.38
CA ALA A 140 -20.33 -2.24 1.32
C ALA A 140 -19.51 -1.04 0.79
N PRO A 141 -20.07 -0.20 -0.11
CA PRO A 141 -19.35 0.92 -0.69
C PRO A 141 -19.07 2.04 0.32
N TYR A 142 -19.89 2.14 1.36
CA TYR A 142 -19.76 3.14 2.43
C TYR A 142 -20.43 2.67 3.72
N VAL A 143 -20.08 3.36 4.80
CA VAL A 143 -20.72 3.25 6.13
C VAL A 143 -21.07 4.65 6.63
N ILE A 144 -22.22 4.79 7.30
CA ILE A 144 -22.64 6.03 7.95
C ILE A 144 -22.48 5.88 9.46
N LYS A 145 -21.78 6.83 10.08
CA LYS A 145 -21.73 7.04 11.53
C LYS A 145 -22.58 8.26 11.86
N GLU A 146 -23.35 8.21 12.94
CA GLU A 146 -24.23 9.31 13.36
C GLU A 146 -23.83 9.80 14.75
N PHE A 147 -23.67 11.12 14.89
CA PHE A 147 -23.34 11.81 16.14
C PHE A 147 -24.29 12.99 16.30
N ASP A 148 -25.03 13.01 17.40
CA ASP A 148 -25.97 14.08 17.72
C ASP A 148 -27.00 14.36 16.59
N GLY A 149 -27.34 13.34 15.79
CA GLY A 149 -28.21 13.44 14.62
C GLY A 149 -27.49 13.85 13.33
N VAL A 150 -26.21 14.24 13.38
CA VAL A 150 -25.40 14.55 12.20
C VAL A 150 -24.81 13.26 11.64
N LYS A 151 -25.08 12.98 10.37
CA LYS A 151 -24.61 11.79 9.66
C LYS A 151 -23.31 12.07 8.90
N ILE A 152 -22.30 11.26 9.12
CA ILE A 152 -21.02 11.29 8.43
C ILE A 152 -20.86 9.97 7.68
N ALA A 153 -20.77 10.01 6.37
CA ALA A 153 -20.51 8.86 5.53
C ALA A 153 -19.00 8.70 5.29
N PHE A 154 -18.53 7.46 5.35
CA PHE A 154 -17.18 7.05 4.97
C PHE A 154 -17.29 6.19 3.71
N VAL A 155 -16.70 6.63 2.61
CA VAL A 155 -16.72 5.95 1.31
C VAL A 155 -15.34 5.38 1.03
N GLY A 156 -15.23 4.04 0.90
CA GLY A 156 -13.95 3.36 0.71
C GLY A 156 -13.59 3.17 -0.77
N MET A 157 -12.30 3.19 -1.11
CA MET A 157 -11.80 2.83 -2.43
C MET A 157 -10.33 2.38 -2.40
N THR A 158 -9.97 1.50 -3.32
CA THR A 158 -8.63 0.94 -3.49
C THR A 158 -8.16 1.16 -4.92
N THR A 159 -6.88 1.46 -5.12
CA THR A 159 -6.32 1.69 -6.46
C THR A 159 -6.47 0.46 -7.35
N PRO A 160 -6.93 0.61 -8.60
CA PRO A 160 -6.94 -0.47 -9.58
C PRO A 160 -5.56 -1.07 -9.89
N ASN A 161 -4.48 -0.33 -9.64
CA ASN A 161 -3.12 -0.84 -9.75
C ASN A 161 -2.84 -2.04 -8.81
N THR A 162 -3.71 -2.28 -7.83
CA THR A 162 -3.67 -3.45 -6.93
C THR A 162 -3.51 -4.77 -7.68
N ILE A 163 -4.10 -4.90 -8.87
CA ILE A 163 -3.99 -6.12 -9.69
C ILE A 163 -2.52 -6.46 -9.97
N THR A 164 -1.69 -5.46 -10.26
CA THR A 164 -0.26 -5.67 -10.58
C THR A 164 0.68 -5.40 -9.41
N SER A 165 0.28 -4.55 -8.47
CA SER A 165 1.10 -4.24 -7.29
C SER A 165 0.93 -5.24 -6.14
N SER A 166 -0.07 -6.14 -6.24
CA SER A 166 -0.14 -7.40 -5.51
C SER A 166 0.12 -8.57 -6.48
N THR A 167 -0.40 -9.75 -6.22
CA THR A 167 -0.15 -10.95 -7.02
C THR A 167 -1.34 -11.22 -7.96
N PRO A 168 -1.23 -10.95 -9.28
CA PRO A 168 -2.35 -10.98 -10.23
C PRO A 168 -3.17 -12.26 -10.24
N VAL A 169 -2.52 -13.44 -10.07
CA VAL A 169 -3.26 -14.72 -10.07
C VAL A 169 -4.25 -14.85 -8.91
N TYR A 170 -4.12 -14.09 -7.84
CA TYR A 170 -5.09 -14.10 -6.73
C TYR A 170 -6.42 -13.43 -7.09
N PHE A 171 -6.44 -12.69 -8.20
CA PHE A 171 -7.66 -12.05 -8.73
C PHE A 171 -8.32 -12.85 -9.85
N GLN A 172 -7.76 -14.04 -10.20
CA GLN A 172 -8.17 -14.87 -11.32
C GLN A 172 -8.87 -16.16 -10.84
N ASP A 173 -9.63 -16.79 -11.76
CA ASP A 173 -10.12 -18.16 -11.62
C ASP A 173 -9.05 -19.17 -12.05
N GLU A 174 -9.33 -20.48 -11.87
CA GLU A 174 -8.44 -21.58 -12.28
C GLU A 174 -8.09 -21.62 -13.79
N LYS A 175 -8.74 -20.80 -14.60
CA LYS A 175 -8.49 -20.68 -16.05
C LYS A 175 -7.71 -19.42 -16.43
N GLY A 176 -7.30 -18.62 -15.43
CA GLY A 176 -6.61 -17.35 -15.63
C GLY A 176 -7.52 -16.17 -16.01
N ASN A 177 -8.86 -16.30 -15.90
CA ASN A 177 -9.73 -15.16 -16.13
C ASN A 177 -9.84 -14.31 -14.87
N PHE A 178 -9.66 -13.01 -14.99
CA PHE A 178 -9.91 -12.08 -13.87
C PHE A 178 -11.38 -12.14 -13.44
N ILE A 179 -11.62 -12.53 -12.20
CA ILE A 179 -12.95 -12.57 -11.57
C ILE A 179 -13.09 -11.51 -10.46
N TYR A 180 -11.98 -11.00 -9.96
CA TYR A 180 -11.94 -9.82 -9.08
C TYR A 180 -11.42 -8.62 -9.86
N GLY A 181 -11.86 -7.43 -9.50
CA GLY A 181 -11.45 -6.18 -10.12
C GLY A 181 -11.69 -4.97 -9.22
N PHE A 182 -11.15 -3.82 -9.65
CA PHE A 182 -11.22 -2.56 -8.92
C PHE A 182 -11.83 -1.44 -9.77
N MET A 183 -12.74 -1.78 -10.69
CA MET A 183 -13.34 -0.85 -11.65
C MET A 183 -12.28 -0.15 -12.53
N GLN A 184 -11.28 -0.93 -12.96
CA GLN A 184 -10.19 -0.45 -13.82
C GLN A 184 -10.65 -0.17 -15.25
N ASP A 185 -10.09 0.88 -15.84
CA ASP A 185 -10.09 1.17 -17.27
C ASP A 185 -8.95 2.14 -17.61
N GLU A 186 -8.75 2.44 -18.88
CA GLU A 186 -7.65 3.31 -19.34
C GLU A 186 -7.80 4.78 -18.92
N THR A 187 -9.00 5.22 -18.57
CA THR A 187 -9.33 6.64 -18.28
C THR A 187 -9.65 6.93 -16.83
N GLY A 188 -9.91 5.89 -16.01
CA GLY A 188 -10.39 6.01 -14.64
C GLY A 188 -11.90 6.24 -14.52
N ASP A 189 -12.63 6.35 -15.63
CA ASP A 189 -14.06 6.70 -15.65
C ASP A 189 -14.92 5.70 -14.88
N LYS A 190 -14.62 4.39 -14.93
CA LYS A 190 -15.35 3.37 -14.18
C LYS A 190 -15.18 3.57 -12.66
N LEU A 191 -13.96 3.84 -12.21
CA LEU A 191 -13.69 4.12 -10.80
C LEU A 191 -14.41 5.38 -10.35
N TYR A 192 -14.28 6.48 -11.11
CA TYR A 192 -14.92 7.76 -10.75
C TYR A 192 -16.44 7.63 -10.67
N ALA A 193 -17.05 6.88 -11.61
CA ALA A 193 -18.50 6.64 -11.59
C ALA A 193 -18.93 5.78 -10.38
N ALA A 194 -18.16 4.77 -10.01
CA ALA A 194 -18.43 3.93 -8.85
C ALA A 194 -18.37 4.74 -7.55
N VAL A 195 -17.32 5.55 -7.37
CA VAL A 195 -17.16 6.45 -6.22
C VAL A 195 -18.29 7.48 -6.19
N GLN A 196 -18.62 8.13 -7.31
CA GLN A 196 -19.73 9.10 -7.38
C GLN A 196 -21.05 8.46 -6.99
N SER A 197 -21.33 7.24 -7.47
CA SER A 197 -22.54 6.50 -7.11
C SER A 197 -22.65 6.24 -5.61
N ALA A 198 -21.55 5.89 -4.96
CA ALA A 198 -21.48 5.67 -3.51
C ALA A 198 -21.70 6.98 -2.74
N VAL A 199 -21.08 8.08 -3.18
CA VAL A 199 -21.25 9.42 -2.61
C VAL A 199 -22.72 9.88 -2.71
N ASP A 200 -23.32 9.74 -3.90
CA ASP A 200 -24.72 10.14 -4.14
C ASP A 200 -25.69 9.32 -3.28
N ALA A 201 -25.46 8.02 -3.16
CA ALA A 201 -26.27 7.15 -2.29
C ALA A 201 -26.15 7.57 -0.82
N ALA A 202 -24.94 7.82 -0.32
CA ALA A 202 -24.72 8.30 1.05
C ALA A 202 -25.40 9.65 1.30
N ARG A 203 -25.33 10.58 0.36
CA ARG A 203 -26.03 11.88 0.42
C ARG A 203 -27.56 11.71 0.41
N ALA A 204 -28.07 10.80 -0.41
CA ALA A 204 -29.51 10.48 -0.46
C ALA A 204 -30.01 9.87 0.86
N GLU A 205 -29.18 9.17 1.61
CA GLU A 205 -29.46 8.68 2.98
C GLU A 205 -29.32 9.77 4.06
N GLY A 206 -29.01 11.02 3.65
CA GLY A 206 -28.94 12.18 4.52
C GLY A 206 -27.58 12.43 5.15
N ALA A 207 -26.49 11.94 4.56
CA ALA A 207 -25.13 12.25 5.02
C ALA A 207 -24.86 13.76 4.90
N THR A 208 -24.59 14.41 6.04
CA THR A 208 -24.20 15.81 6.12
C THR A 208 -22.76 16.00 5.64
N TYR A 209 -21.89 15.07 5.98
CA TYR A 209 -20.49 15.04 5.53
C TYR A 209 -20.19 13.70 4.86
N VAL A 210 -19.35 13.75 3.82
CA VAL A 210 -18.80 12.57 3.15
C VAL A 210 -17.28 12.63 3.20
N VAL A 211 -16.69 11.65 3.86
CA VAL A 211 -15.25 11.44 3.97
C VAL A 211 -14.89 10.28 3.05
N ALA A 212 -14.07 10.53 2.03
CA ALA A 212 -13.50 9.48 1.22
C ALA A 212 -12.27 8.90 1.93
N MET A 213 -12.20 7.58 1.99
CA MET A 213 -11.07 6.78 2.45
C MET A 213 -10.48 6.09 1.22
N GLY A 214 -9.27 6.48 0.81
CA GLY A 214 -8.67 5.99 -0.41
C GLY A 214 -7.28 5.41 -0.19
N HIS A 215 -7.00 4.27 -0.80
CA HIS A 215 -5.64 3.76 -0.96
C HIS A 215 -5.24 3.96 -2.43
N MET A 216 -4.96 5.23 -2.81
CA MET A 216 -4.89 5.65 -4.20
C MET A 216 -3.52 6.19 -4.61
N GLY A 217 -2.85 6.93 -3.72
CA GLY A 217 -1.59 7.61 -3.99
C GLY A 217 -1.72 8.84 -4.89
N ILE A 218 -0.58 9.48 -5.15
CA ILE A 218 -0.45 10.67 -5.99
C ILE A 218 0.73 10.61 -6.95
N GLU A 219 1.45 9.48 -7.00
CA GLU A 219 2.56 9.30 -7.91
C GLU A 219 2.05 9.19 -9.35
N GLU A 220 2.81 9.68 -10.32
CA GLU A 220 2.43 9.65 -11.75
C GLU A 220 2.12 8.22 -12.23
N SER A 221 2.77 7.21 -11.65
CA SER A 221 2.51 5.78 -11.91
C SER A 221 1.10 5.34 -11.49
N CYS A 222 0.44 6.08 -10.59
CA CYS A 222 -0.93 5.81 -10.14
C CYS A 222 -2.00 6.38 -11.10
N SER A 223 -1.63 7.29 -12.03
CA SER A 223 -2.59 7.84 -12.99
C SER A 223 -3.16 6.74 -13.92
N PRO A 224 -4.46 6.75 -14.24
CA PRO A 224 -5.46 7.81 -13.98
C PRO A 224 -6.22 7.65 -12.65
N TYR A 225 -5.69 6.97 -11.67
CA TYR A 225 -6.38 6.61 -10.43
C TYR A 225 -5.91 7.41 -9.20
N MET A 226 -5.07 8.44 -9.36
CA MET A 226 -4.60 9.26 -8.24
C MET A 226 -5.76 9.84 -7.43
N SER A 227 -5.60 9.96 -6.12
CA SER A 227 -6.60 10.58 -5.23
C SER A 227 -7.03 11.98 -5.71
N THR A 228 -6.09 12.76 -6.25
CA THR A 228 -6.37 14.09 -6.84
C THR A 228 -7.23 13.98 -8.10
N GLU A 229 -7.07 12.93 -8.91
CA GLU A 229 -7.90 12.69 -10.10
C GLU A 229 -9.31 12.27 -9.70
N VAL A 230 -9.45 11.37 -8.72
CA VAL A 230 -10.76 11.01 -8.16
C VAL A 230 -11.50 12.26 -7.66
N ILE A 231 -10.83 13.13 -6.91
CA ILE A 231 -11.44 14.38 -6.41
C ILE A 231 -11.87 15.28 -7.58
N THR A 232 -11.04 15.48 -8.59
CA THR A 232 -11.34 16.39 -9.70
C THR A 232 -12.45 15.89 -10.61
N HIS A 233 -12.72 14.57 -10.63
CA HIS A 233 -13.76 13.95 -11.46
C HIS A 233 -15.06 13.63 -10.68
N THR A 234 -15.09 13.91 -9.37
CA THR A 234 -16.27 13.62 -8.52
C THR A 234 -16.82 14.89 -7.85
N THR A 235 -17.98 14.77 -7.24
CA THR A 235 -18.64 15.84 -6.45
C THR A 235 -19.12 15.29 -5.13
N GLY A 236 -19.39 16.17 -4.17
CA GLY A 236 -20.05 15.79 -2.92
C GLY A 236 -19.12 15.17 -1.86
N ILE A 237 -17.82 15.02 -2.11
CA ILE A 237 -16.79 14.65 -1.11
C ILE A 237 -16.36 15.93 -0.39
N ASP A 238 -16.26 15.90 0.95
CA ASP A 238 -15.82 17.04 1.79
C ASP A 238 -14.35 16.91 2.19
N ALA A 239 -13.89 15.68 2.46
CA ALA A 239 -12.50 15.37 2.78
C ALA A 239 -12.09 14.03 2.18
N PHE A 240 -10.79 13.88 1.89
CA PHE A 240 -10.18 12.67 1.35
C PHE A 240 -8.97 12.27 2.20
N LEU A 241 -9.01 11.10 2.81
CA LEU A 241 -7.91 10.49 3.54
C LEU A 241 -7.26 9.48 2.62
N ASP A 242 -5.92 9.57 2.41
CA ASP A 242 -5.23 8.83 1.35
C ASP A 242 -4.05 8.02 1.89
N GLY A 243 -3.75 6.92 1.22
CA GLY A 243 -2.61 6.04 1.45
C GLY A 243 -1.84 5.73 0.17
N HIS A 244 -1.12 4.60 0.14
CA HIS A 244 -0.40 4.01 -0.98
C HIS A 244 0.97 4.64 -1.30
N ALA A 245 1.05 5.96 -1.42
CA ALA A 245 2.31 6.65 -1.78
C ALA A 245 3.27 6.83 -0.58
N HIS A 246 2.89 6.41 0.64
CA HIS A 246 3.62 6.68 1.88
C HIS A 246 3.88 8.18 2.12
N GLU A 247 3.10 9.04 1.46
CA GLU A 247 3.23 10.49 1.56
C GLU A 247 2.84 10.98 2.96
N THR A 248 3.55 11.98 3.44
CA THR A 248 3.20 12.72 4.66
C THR A 248 2.67 14.09 4.27
N MET A 249 1.35 14.27 4.28
CA MET A 249 0.66 15.49 3.85
C MET A 249 -0.42 15.87 4.87
N ALA A 250 -0.16 16.92 5.63
CA ALA A 250 -1.11 17.38 6.65
C ALA A 250 -2.42 17.94 6.05
N CYS A 251 -2.31 18.64 4.93
CA CYS A 251 -3.44 19.20 4.20
C CYS A 251 -3.03 19.60 2.79
N ASN A 252 -3.79 19.14 1.79
CA ASN A 252 -3.75 19.62 0.43
C ASN A 252 -5.17 19.97 -0.02
N GLU A 253 -5.39 21.21 -0.47
CA GLU A 253 -6.70 21.67 -0.98
C GLU A 253 -6.82 21.36 -2.47
N VAL A 254 -7.71 20.43 -2.82
CA VAL A 254 -7.98 20.05 -4.21
C VAL A 254 -9.38 20.51 -4.61
N LYS A 255 -9.54 20.99 -5.84
CA LYS A 255 -10.86 21.39 -6.37
C LYS A 255 -11.55 20.18 -7.00
N ASN A 256 -12.81 19.95 -6.61
CA ASN A 256 -13.66 18.93 -7.20
C ASN A 256 -14.25 19.38 -8.56
N ALA A 257 -15.01 18.51 -9.21
CA ALA A 257 -15.64 18.79 -10.52
C ALA A 257 -16.56 20.04 -10.53
N GLU A 258 -17.07 20.47 -9.38
CA GLU A 258 -17.88 21.71 -9.23
C GLU A 258 -17.03 22.92 -8.80
N GLY A 259 -15.72 22.77 -8.60
CA GLY A 259 -14.83 23.82 -8.11
C GLY A 259 -14.87 24.04 -6.59
N LYS A 260 -15.54 23.16 -5.83
CA LYS A 260 -15.54 23.18 -4.36
C LYS A 260 -14.21 22.60 -3.84
N THR A 261 -13.74 23.11 -2.71
CA THR A 261 -12.52 22.62 -2.06
C THR A 261 -12.82 21.31 -1.32
N VAL A 262 -12.00 20.30 -1.56
CA VAL A 262 -11.90 19.06 -0.79
C VAL A 262 -10.56 19.07 -0.05
N LEU A 263 -10.55 18.74 1.23
CA LEU A 263 -9.33 18.64 2.03
C LEU A 263 -8.77 17.23 1.88
N ARG A 264 -7.60 17.09 1.24
CA ARG A 264 -6.87 15.83 1.16
C ARG A 264 -5.77 15.80 2.20
N ALA A 265 -5.58 14.64 2.88
CA ALA A 265 -4.48 14.40 3.80
C ALA A 265 -3.96 12.96 3.66
N ALA A 266 -2.67 12.76 3.97
CA ALA A 266 -2.01 11.44 4.00
C ALA A 266 -1.07 11.40 5.21
N CYS A 267 -0.95 10.26 5.90
CA CYS A 267 -0.28 10.19 7.21
C CYS A 267 1.10 9.50 7.19
N GLY A 268 1.62 9.19 6.02
CA GLY A 268 2.91 8.51 5.89
C GLY A 268 2.80 7.01 6.09
N THR A 269 3.84 6.38 6.58
CA THR A 269 3.93 4.92 6.77
C THR A 269 4.41 4.57 8.17
N LYS A 270 4.16 3.30 8.60
CA LYS A 270 4.69 2.71 9.85
C LYS A 270 4.41 3.55 11.09
N LEU A 271 3.22 4.15 11.13
CA LEU A 271 2.77 5.00 12.24
C LEU A 271 3.74 6.15 12.58
N SER A 272 4.56 6.60 11.62
CA SER A 272 5.39 7.79 11.76
C SER A 272 4.54 9.04 12.03
N SER A 273 3.32 9.06 11.53
CA SER A 273 2.28 10.01 11.90
C SER A 273 0.93 9.29 12.01
N VAL A 274 0.01 9.88 12.79
CA VAL A 274 -1.42 9.57 12.78
C VAL A 274 -2.12 10.79 12.25
N GLY A 275 -2.89 10.63 11.19
CA GLY A 275 -3.64 11.72 10.60
C GLY A 275 -4.94 12.01 11.35
N TYR A 276 -5.46 13.22 11.22
CA TYR A 276 -6.79 13.55 11.71
C TYR A 276 -7.55 14.45 10.74
N LEU A 277 -8.86 14.21 10.67
CA LEU A 277 -9.85 15.14 10.16
C LEU A 277 -10.73 15.56 11.34
N ARG A 278 -10.84 16.87 11.59
CA ARG A 278 -11.73 17.44 12.60
C ARG A 278 -12.91 18.12 11.92
N ILE A 279 -14.10 17.72 12.31
CA ILE A 279 -15.36 18.37 11.98
C ILE A 279 -15.79 19.11 13.24
N ALA A 280 -15.59 20.42 13.26
CA ALA A 280 -15.92 21.24 14.41
C ALA A 280 -17.45 21.44 14.54
N LYS A 281 -17.92 21.75 15.72
CA LYS A 281 -19.36 22.02 16.01
C LYS A 281 -19.96 23.12 15.14
N ASP A 282 -19.14 24.04 14.66
CA ASP A 282 -19.56 25.13 13.75
C ASP A 282 -19.52 24.71 12.27
N GLY A 283 -19.26 23.43 11.99
CA GLY A 283 -19.20 22.85 10.65
C GLY A 283 -17.87 23.04 9.92
N LYS A 284 -16.86 23.66 10.54
CA LYS A 284 -15.55 23.84 9.93
C LYS A 284 -14.76 22.52 9.90
N LEU A 285 -14.24 22.18 8.73
CA LEU A 285 -13.35 21.04 8.55
C LEU A 285 -11.88 21.49 8.59
N THR A 286 -11.04 20.69 9.25
CA THR A 286 -9.59 20.85 9.26
C THR A 286 -8.91 19.50 9.27
N THR A 287 -7.79 19.35 8.58
CA THR A 287 -6.94 18.15 8.61
C THR A 287 -5.58 18.48 9.19
N GLY A 288 -4.88 17.47 9.66
CA GLY A 288 -3.51 17.61 10.18
C GLY A 288 -2.92 16.28 10.61
N LEU A 289 -1.73 16.33 11.17
CA LEU A 289 -0.97 15.14 11.56
C LEU A 289 -0.48 15.26 13.01
N TYR A 290 -0.56 14.15 13.72
CA TYR A 290 0.18 13.92 14.96
C TYR A 290 1.47 13.18 14.60
N THR A 291 2.53 13.92 14.27
CA THR A 291 3.80 13.34 13.86
C THR A 291 4.60 12.86 15.08
N TRP A 292 5.14 11.65 14.99
CA TRP A 292 6.01 11.10 15.99
C TRP A 292 7.33 11.87 16.05
N THR A 293 7.74 12.29 17.25
CA THR A 293 9.10 12.78 17.52
C THR A 293 9.56 12.22 18.86
N ALA A 294 10.84 11.88 18.98
CA ALA A 294 11.41 11.34 20.21
C ALA A 294 11.18 12.24 21.42
N ASP A 295 11.15 13.57 21.22
CA ASP A 295 10.92 14.56 22.28
C ASP A 295 9.46 14.59 22.78
N ILE A 296 8.49 14.29 21.91
CA ILE A 296 7.07 14.22 22.26
C ILE A 296 6.73 12.88 22.91
N ALA A 297 7.41 11.82 22.51
CA ALA A 297 7.13 10.45 22.92
C ALA A 297 7.60 10.13 24.33
N ALA A 298 8.79 10.57 24.68
CA ALA A 298 9.47 10.12 25.89
C ALA A 298 8.71 10.35 27.22
N PRO A 299 7.96 11.46 27.45
CA PRO A 299 7.30 11.67 28.74
C PRO A 299 5.86 11.15 28.85
N LYS A 300 5.13 11.00 27.73
CA LYS A 300 3.69 10.69 27.76
C LYS A 300 3.32 9.27 27.34
N LEU A 301 4.19 8.61 26.57
CA LEU A 301 3.95 7.27 26.01
C LEU A 301 4.54 6.14 26.85
N LEU A 302 5.43 6.44 27.79
CA LEU A 302 6.06 5.45 28.66
C LEU A 302 5.08 4.77 29.66
N ASN A 303 3.84 5.24 29.75
CA ASN A 303 2.77 4.63 30.55
C ASN A 303 1.64 4.09 29.66
N LEU A 304 1.98 3.43 28.54
CA LEU A 304 1.00 2.72 27.74
C LEU A 304 0.42 1.58 28.58
N THR A 305 -0.85 1.67 28.90
CA THR A 305 -1.59 0.69 29.69
C THR A 305 -2.90 0.34 29.01
N GLY A 306 -3.39 -0.87 29.26
CA GLY A 306 -4.64 -1.37 28.72
C GLY A 306 -4.46 -2.40 27.61
N ASP A 307 -5.57 -2.95 27.14
CA ASP A 307 -5.61 -4.13 26.28
C ASP A 307 -4.74 -4.01 25.01
N ALA A 308 -4.70 -2.84 24.37
CA ALA A 308 -3.86 -2.62 23.20
C ALA A 308 -2.36 -2.64 23.53
N ALA A 309 -1.95 -2.04 24.65
CA ALA A 309 -0.55 -2.06 25.08
C ALA A 309 -0.10 -3.48 25.44
N ASP A 310 -0.95 -4.21 26.15
CA ASP A 310 -0.68 -5.62 26.52
C ASP A 310 -0.62 -6.52 25.28
N ALA A 311 -1.50 -6.31 24.30
CA ALA A 311 -1.49 -7.04 23.03
C ALA A 311 -0.22 -6.76 22.22
N VAL A 312 0.19 -5.49 22.10
CA VAL A 312 1.44 -5.12 21.40
C VAL A 312 2.64 -5.76 22.11
N ALA A 313 2.73 -5.63 23.45
CA ALA A 313 3.83 -6.22 24.23
C ALA A 313 3.91 -7.75 24.05
N ALA A 314 2.78 -8.43 23.99
CA ALA A 314 2.74 -9.88 23.76
C ALA A 314 3.24 -10.26 22.34
N GLN A 315 2.94 -9.48 21.32
CA GLN A 315 3.43 -9.73 19.96
C GLN A 315 4.93 -9.38 19.84
N VAL A 316 5.39 -8.25 20.41
CA VAL A 316 6.80 -7.87 20.46
C VAL A 316 7.64 -8.96 21.14
N ALA A 317 7.18 -9.49 22.27
CA ALA A 317 7.90 -10.55 23.00
C ALA A 317 8.07 -11.84 22.16
N LYS A 318 7.10 -12.17 21.29
CA LYS A 318 7.22 -13.31 20.36
C LYS A 318 8.27 -13.07 19.26
N LEU A 319 8.49 -11.81 18.88
CA LEU A 319 9.44 -11.43 17.84
C LEU A 319 10.86 -11.25 18.36
N ASP A 320 11.06 -11.02 19.67
CA ASP A 320 12.37 -10.66 20.23
C ASP A 320 13.46 -11.71 19.94
N GLU A 321 13.14 -12.99 19.98
CA GLU A 321 14.08 -14.07 19.64
C GLU A 321 14.51 -13.98 18.17
N ILE A 322 13.56 -13.75 17.26
CA ILE A 322 13.81 -13.63 15.82
C ILE A 322 14.60 -12.37 15.54
N ARG A 323 14.21 -11.23 16.12
CA ARG A 323 14.87 -9.93 15.95
C ARG A 323 16.35 -9.95 16.38
N GLN A 324 16.68 -10.75 17.39
CA GLN A 324 18.04 -10.82 17.96
C GLN A 324 18.90 -11.93 17.37
N THR A 325 18.33 -12.85 16.56
CA THR A 325 19.11 -13.94 15.99
C THR A 325 20.00 -13.43 14.85
N VAL A 326 21.31 -13.35 15.12
CA VAL A 326 22.31 -12.97 14.11
C VAL A 326 22.59 -14.16 13.19
N VAL A 327 22.46 -13.94 11.88
CA VAL A 327 22.69 -14.95 10.83
C VAL A 327 23.97 -14.71 10.03
N ALA A 328 24.43 -13.45 9.95
CA ALA A 328 25.59 -13.04 9.17
C ALA A 328 26.10 -11.67 9.65
N THR A 329 27.12 -11.14 8.96
CA THR A 329 27.60 -9.76 9.17
C THR A 329 27.78 -9.05 7.83
N SER A 330 27.65 -7.72 7.83
CA SER A 330 28.01 -6.87 6.68
C SER A 330 29.11 -5.90 7.04
N GLN A 331 30.14 -5.80 6.22
CA GLN A 331 31.22 -4.82 6.36
C GLN A 331 30.81 -3.44 5.82
N VAL A 332 29.75 -3.39 5.02
CA VAL A 332 29.27 -2.21 4.30
C VAL A 332 27.76 -2.05 4.47
N PRO A 333 27.24 -0.83 4.47
CA PRO A 333 25.78 -0.64 4.43
C PRO A 333 25.23 -1.02 3.05
N LEU A 334 24.02 -1.59 3.03
CA LEU A 334 23.32 -2.06 1.83
C LEU A 334 22.04 -1.24 1.65
N TYR A 335 21.92 -0.54 0.53
CA TYR A 335 20.98 0.57 0.36
C TYR A 335 19.75 0.23 -0.48
N VAL A 336 18.61 0.79 -0.09
CA VAL A 336 17.41 0.97 -0.91
C VAL A 336 17.19 2.44 -1.27
N ASN A 337 17.77 3.34 -0.45
CA ASN A 337 17.69 4.78 -0.62
C ASN A 337 19.05 5.34 -1.03
N ASP A 338 19.06 6.51 -1.66
CA ASP A 338 20.27 7.28 -1.90
C ASP A 338 20.89 7.66 -0.55
N PRO A 339 22.19 7.38 -0.31
CA PRO A 339 22.83 7.66 0.97
C PRO A 339 23.03 9.16 1.25
N VAL A 340 22.81 10.02 0.25
CA VAL A 340 23.09 11.46 0.32
C VAL A 340 21.87 12.30 0.00
N ALA A 341 21.09 11.91 -1.02
CA ALA A 341 19.96 12.70 -1.48
C ALA A 341 18.76 12.57 -0.54
N VAL A 342 18.14 13.72 -0.27
CA VAL A 342 16.89 13.81 0.49
C VAL A 342 15.88 14.67 -0.29
N THR A 343 14.60 14.40 -0.07
CA THR A 343 13.51 15.22 -0.60
C THR A 343 13.49 16.61 0.03
N ALA A 344 12.65 17.50 -0.46
CA ALA A 344 12.48 18.85 0.11
C ALA A 344 12.04 18.79 1.60
N GLU A 345 11.36 17.72 2.00
CA GLU A 345 10.88 17.44 3.36
C GLU A 345 11.94 16.79 4.24
N GLY A 346 13.13 16.45 3.68
CA GLY A 346 14.24 15.81 4.40
C GLY A 346 14.14 14.28 4.50
N THR A 347 13.25 13.64 3.73
CA THR A 347 13.16 12.18 3.64
C THR A 347 14.20 11.65 2.65
N PRO A 348 14.91 10.51 2.94
CA PRO A 348 15.81 9.89 1.98
C PRO A 348 15.12 9.56 0.65
N VAL A 349 15.79 9.83 -0.47
CA VAL A 349 15.27 9.50 -1.81
C VAL A 349 15.44 8.01 -2.06
N ARG A 350 14.35 7.30 -2.32
CA ARG A 350 14.38 5.88 -2.68
C ARG A 350 14.89 5.73 -4.11
N ILE A 351 15.88 4.87 -4.33
CA ILE A 351 16.50 4.66 -5.65
C ILE A 351 16.37 3.22 -6.17
N ILE A 352 16.12 2.24 -5.31
CA ILE A 352 16.06 0.83 -5.73
C ILE A 352 14.95 0.54 -6.76
N ARG A 353 14.00 1.46 -6.96
CA ARG A 353 12.89 1.34 -7.92
C ARG A 353 13.12 2.10 -9.23
N ASN A 354 14.29 2.70 -9.43
CA ASN A 354 14.63 3.44 -10.67
C ASN A 354 16.13 3.44 -11.00
N ALA A 355 16.97 2.88 -10.14
CA ALA A 355 18.41 2.78 -10.33
C ALA A 355 18.98 1.50 -9.68
N GLU A 356 20.20 1.15 -10.05
CA GLU A 356 20.96 0.08 -9.43
C GLU A 356 21.32 0.41 -7.98
N THR A 357 21.33 -0.60 -7.10
CA THR A 357 21.83 -0.49 -5.72
C THR A 357 22.62 -1.72 -5.32
N ASN A 358 23.53 -1.56 -4.37
CA ASN A 358 24.33 -2.69 -3.86
C ASN A 358 23.48 -3.76 -3.16
N LEU A 359 22.36 -3.41 -2.53
CA LEU A 359 21.43 -4.40 -1.98
C LEU A 359 20.68 -5.13 -3.09
N GLY A 360 20.29 -4.42 -4.15
CA GLY A 360 19.70 -5.02 -5.34
C GLY A 360 20.62 -6.03 -5.99
N ASP A 361 21.91 -5.67 -6.12
CA ASP A 361 22.94 -6.56 -6.64
C ASP A 361 23.10 -7.82 -5.77
N LEU A 362 23.19 -7.65 -4.44
CA LEU A 362 23.29 -8.78 -3.49
C LEU A 362 22.10 -9.74 -3.61
N CYS A 363 20.88 -9.20 -3.69
CA CYS A 363 19.67 -10.01 -3.84
C CYS A 363 19.67 -10.77 -5.18
N ALA A 364 19.95 -10.09 -6.30
CA ALA A 364 19.98 -10.72 -7.61
C ALA A 364 21.11 -11.77 -7.72
N ASP A 365 22.28 -11.50 -7.14
CA ASP A 365 23.39 -12.45 -7.09
C ASP A 365 23.02 -13.71 -6.29
N ALA A 366 22.26 -13.57 -5.21
CA ALA A 366 21.79 -14.69 -4.41
C ALA A 366 20.92 -15.65 -5.25
N TYR A 367 19.93 -15.12 -5.98
CA TYR A 367 19.08 -15.91 -6.87
C TYR A 367 19.91 -16.61 -7.95
N ARG A 368 20.79 -15.86 -8.62
CA ARG A 368 21.62 -16.41 -9.70
C ARG A 368 22.58 -17.49 -9.21
N ALA A 369 23.27 -17.26 -8.11
CA ALA A 369 24.26 -18.18 -7.59
C ALA A 369 23.64 -19.51 -7.11
N LEU A 370 22.50 -19.45 -6.39
CA LEU A 370 21.87 -20.65 -5.85
C LEU A 370 21.11 -21.47 -6.88
N SER A 371 20.62 -20.83 -7.94
CA SER A 371 19.96 -21.50 -9.06
C SER A 371 20.90 -21.97 -10.17
N ASN A 372 22.13 -21.45 -10.20
CA ASN A 372 23.09 -21.60 -11.30
C ASN A 372 22.52 -21.17 -12.66
N ALA A 373 21.63 -20.14 -12.66
CA ALA A 373 21.05 -19.59 -13.88
C ALA A 373 22.03 -18.63 -14.60
N ASP A 374 21.81 -18.42 -15.91
CA ASP A 374 22.58 -17.44 -16.69
C ASP A 374 22.32 -16.02 -16.19
N ILE A 375 21.06 -15.73 -15.85
CA ILE A 375 20.53 -14.41 -15.49
C ILE A 375 19.67 -14.55 -14.23
N ALA A 376 19.67 -13.51 -13.39
CA ALA A 376 18.64 -13.36 -12.36
C ALA A 376 18.07 -11.95 -12.33
N PHE A 377 16.77 -11.85 -11.99
CA PHE A 377 16.03 -10.62 -11.78
C PHE A 377 15.44 -10.58 -10.37
N VAL A 378 15.42 -9.40 -9.77
CA VAL A 378 14.64 -9.10 -8.57
C VAL A 378 14.01 -7.72 -8.75
N ASN A 379 12.69 -7.61 -8.59
CA ASN A 379 12.03 -6.31 -8.71
C ASN A 379 12.35 -5.41 -7.50
N GLY A 380 12.59 -4.13 -7.75
CA GLY A 380 12.92 -3.15 -6.71
C GLY A 380 11.81 -3.00 -5.66
N GLY A 381 10.56 -3.25 -6.05
CA GLY A 381 9.39 -3.29 -5.15
C GLY A 381 9.46 -4.44 -4.15
N GLY A 382 10.14 -5.52 -4.46
CA GLY A 382 10.34 -6.70 -3.61
C GLY A 382 11.41 -6.55 -2.53
N ILE A 383 12.21 -5.46 -2.56
CA ILE A 383 13.30 -5.20 -1.61
C ILE A 383 12.90 -4.02 -0.73
N ARG A 384 12.51 -4.28 0.52
CA ARG A 384 11.73 -3.33 1.34
C ARG A 384 12.51 -2.56 2.39
N LYS A 385 13.67 -3.05 2.84
CA LYS A 385 14.47 -2.46 3.92
C LYS A 385 15.95 -2.50 3.59
N GLN A 386 16.69 -1.43 3.87
CA GLN A 386 18.14 -1.42 3.82
C GLN A 386 18.75 -2.18 5.01
N ILE A 387 20.01 -2.62 4.89
CA ILE A 387 20.77 -3.27 5.96
C ILE A 387 21.97 -2.39 6.30
N GLU A 388 22.13 -2.07 7.59
CA GLU A 388 23.28 -1.32 8.06
C GLU A 388 24.55 -2.21 8.14
N ALA A 389 25.73 -1.59 8.16
CA ALA A 389 26.96 -2.33 8.43
C ALA A 389 26.97 -2.85 9.88
N GLY A 390 27.40 -4.09 10.07
CA GLY A 390 27.38 -4.78 11.37
C GLY A 390 26.73 -6.15 11.29
N ASP A 391 26.12 -6.57 12.40
CA ASP A 391 25.39 -7.84 12.45
C ASP A 391 24.13 -7.78 11.58
N ILE A 392 23.90 -8.84 10.82
CA ILE A 392 22.66 -9.07 10.06
C ILE A 392 21.82 -10.07 10.84
N THR A 393 20.62 -9.64 11.24
CA THR A 393 19.68 -10.47 11.98
C THR A 393 18.67 -11.15 11.06
N LEU A 394 17.93 -12.14 11.57
CA LEU A 394 16.78 -12.70 10.87
C LEU A 394 15.73 -11.64 10.55
N ASP A 395 15.52 -10.69 11.47
CA ASP A 395 14.57 -9.58 11.26
C ASP A 395 14.97 -8.68 10.08
N ASP A 396 16.28 -8.40 9.92
CA ASP A 396 16.77 -7.65 8.75
C ASP A 396 16.43 -8.39 7.45
N ILE A 397 16.68 -9.68 7.39
CA ILE A 397 16.42 -10.50 6.19
C ILE A 397 14.91 -10.59 5.89
N TYR A 398 14.06 -10.87 6.91
CA TYR A 398 12.61 -10.93 6.73
C TYR A 398 12.03 -9.56 6.32
N SER A 399 12.62 -8.48 6.82
CA SER A 399 12.21 -7.12 6.43
C SER A 399 12.68 -6.73 5.03
N VAL A 400 13.78 -7.30 4.53
CA VAL A 400 14.19 -7.13 3.11
C VAL A 400 13.20 -7.82 2.18
N HIS A 401 12.83 -9.07 2.47
CA HIS A 401 11.92 -9.90 1.66
C HIS A 401 10.70 -10.37 2.48
N PRO A 402 9.68 -9.50 2.70
CA PRO A 402 8.57 -9.82 3.60
C PRO A 402 7.39 -10.54 2.94
N PHE A 403 7.46 -10.86 1.64
CA PHE A 403 6.32 -11.37 0.88
C PHE A 403 6.17 -12.89 0.95
N GLY A 404 7.26 -13.60 1.25
CA GLY A 404 7.27 -15.07 1.29
C GLY A 404 7.16 -15.69 -0.10
N ASN A 405 7.68 -15.02 -1.12
CA ASN A 405 7.80 -15.57 -2.47
C ASN A 405 8.79 -16.73 -2.51
N THR A 406 8.70 -17.57 -3.54
CA THR A 406 9.59 -18.69 -3.73
C THR A 406 10.45 -18.54 -4.99
N MET A 407 11.70 -18.93 -4.90
CA MET A 407 12.63 -18.95 -6.04
C MET A 407 12.15 -19.96 -7.08
N CYS A 408 12.12 -19.51 -8.33
CA CYS A 408 11.88 -20.35 -9.49
C CYS A 408 12.86 -20.05 -10.62
N VAL A 409 12.97 -20.96 -11.58
CA VAL A 409 13.83 -20.87 -12.75
C VAL A 409 13.03 -21.24 -13.98
N ILE A 410 13.10 -20.39 -15.00
CA ILE A 410 12.46 -20.62 -16.31
C ILE A 410 13.47 -20.52 -17.45
N ARG A 411 13.08 -21.04 -18.62
CA ARG A 411 13.84 -20.87 -19.87
C ARG A 411 13.20 -19.77 -20.70
N VAL A 412 13.96 -18.73 -21.02
CA VAL A 412 13.49 -17.55 -21.77
C VAL A 412 14.31 -17.34 -23.04
N THR A 413 13.73 -16.68 -24.03
CA THR A 413 14.47 -16.16 -25.19
C THR A 413 15.13 -14.82 -24.86
N GLY A 414 16.16 -14.43 -25.61
CA GLY A 414 16.75 -13.10 -25.47
C GLY A 414 15.74 -11.98 -25.75
N GLN A 415 14.75 -12.22 -26.64
CA GLN A 415 13.68 -11.25 -26.86
C GLN A 415 12.86 -11.02 -25.60
N GLN A 416 12.47 -12.08 -24.89
CA GLN A 416 11.73 -11.97 -23.62
C GLN A 416 12.55 -11.27 -22.53
N VAL A 417 13.89 -11.51 -22.50
CA VAL A 417 14.80 -10.76 -21.60
C VAL A 417 14.77 -9.27 -21.94
N LEU A 418 14.89 -8.90 -23.22
CA LEU A 418 14.87 -7.50 -23.66
C LEU A 418 13.53 -6.82 -23.34
N ASP A 419 12.41 -7.52 -23.60
CA ASP A 419 11.07 -7.01 -23.28
C ASP A 419 10.89 -6.78 -21.79
N ALA A 420 11.40 -7.69 -20.94
CA ALA A 420 11.34 -7.56 -19.49
C ALA A 420 12.17 -6.37 -18.98
N LEU A 421 13.36 -6.16 -19.52
CA LEU A 421 14.19 -5.01 -19.17
C LEU A 421 13.54 -3.69 -19.59
N GLU A 422 12.96 -3.63 -20.80
CA GLU A 422 12.21 -2.47 -21.29
C GLU A 422 10.99 -2.16 -20.42
N TRP A 423 10.23 -3.21 -20.05
CA TRP A 423 9.07 -3.09 -19.17
C TRP A 423 9.47 -2.59 -17.77
N GLY A 424 10.53 -3.15 -17.19
CA GLY A 424 11.07 -2.71 -15.89
C GLY A 424 11.54 -1.27 -15.90
N ALA A 425 12.17 -0.83 -16.99
CA ALA A 425 12.73 0.51 -17.14
C ALA A 425 11.71 1.59 -17.58
N ARG A 426 10.43 1.21 -17.86
CA ARG A 426 9.42 2.10 -18.50
C ARG A 426 9.20 3.44 -17.83
N ALA A 427 9.33 3.51 -16.51
CA ALA A 427 9.06 4.73 -15.73
C ALA A 427 10.30 5.58 -15.46
N VAL A 428 11.53 5.07 -15.68
CA VAL A 428 12.77 5.79 -15.37
C VAL A 428 12.80 7.17 -16.06
N PRO A 429 13.09 8.27 -15.33
CA PRO A 429 13.69 8.35 -13.99
C PRO A 429 12.71 8.23 -12.81
N SER A 430 11.40 8.19 -13.05
CA SER A 430 10.41 7.97 -11.99
C SER A 430 10.50 6.56 -11.39
N GLU A 431 10.01 6.39 -10.16
CA GLU A 431 9.98 5.10 -9.49
C GLU A 431 8.97 4.13 -10.11
N ASN A 432 9.29 2.83 -10.08
CA ASN A 432 8.40 1.74 -10.45
C ASN A 432 8.76 0.48 -9.66
N GLY A 433 7.81 -0.12 -8.96
CA GLY A 433 8.01 -1.36 -8.22
C GLY A 433 8.60 -2.50 -9.07
N GLY A 434 8.18 -2.58 -10.33
CA GLY A 434 8.69 -3.56 -11.28
C GLY A 434 10.09 -3.26 -11.87
N PHE A 435 10.79 -2.20 -11.45
CA PHE A 435 12.17 -1.96 -11.88
C PHE A 435 13.08 -3.11 -11.47
N LEU A 436 13.89 -3.62 -12.42
CA LEU A 436 14.68 -4.83 -12.21
C LEU A 436 16.08 -4.53 -11.70
N GLN A 437 16.42 -5.10 -10.55
CA GLN A 437 17.78 -5.34 -10.11
C GLN A 437 18.26 -6.65 -10.76
N VAL A 438 19.49 -6.71 -11.27
CA VAL A 438 19.91 -7.78 -12.16
C VAL A 438 21.23 -8.45 -11.76
N SER A 439 21.40 -9.73 -12.12
CA SER A 439 22.66 -10.43 -12.06
C SER A 439 22.90 -11.25 -13.34
N GLY A 440 24.15 -11.36 -13.76
CA GLY A 440 24.55 -12.09 -14.96
C GLY A 440 24.42 -11.30 -16.25
N LEU A 441 23.90 -10.07 -16.21
CA LEU A 441 23.81 -9.18 -17.36
C LEU A 441 24.10 -7.72 -16.98
N THR A 442 24.38 -6.90 -18.01
CA THR A 442 24.49 -5.44 -17.90
C THR A 442 23.70 -4.78 -19.04
N TYR A 443 23.20 -3.56 -18.83
CA TYR A 443 22.47 -2.81 -19.85
C TYR A 443 22.46 -1.29 -19.61
N GLU A 444 22.10 -0.55 -20.65
CA GLU A 444 21.92 0.90 -20.60
C GLU A 444 20.46 1.27 -20.75
N ILE A 445 20.00 2.30 -20.01
CA ILE A 445 18.69 2.93 -20.14
C ILE A 445 18.88 4.32 -20.74
N HIS A 446 18.48 4.51 -21.98
CA HIS A 446 18.55 5.80 -22.67
C HIS A 446 17.32 6.64 -22.29
N THR A 447 17.49 7.53 -21.33
CA THR A 447 16.40 8.33 -20.73
C THR A 447 15.80 9.36 -21.69
N GLY A 448 16.56 9.75 -22.73
CA GLY A 448 16.06 10.58 -23.82
C GLY A 448 15.07 9.87 -24.77
N ILE A 449 14.95 8.52 -24.70
CA ILE A 449 13.98 7.73 -25.47
C ILE A 449 12.76 7.48 -24.58
N ALA A 450 11.57 7.92 -25.05
CA ALA A 450 10.33 7.60 -24.34
C ALA A 450 10.04 6.10 -24.36
N SER A 451 9.50 5.54 -23.27
CA SER A 451 9.09 4.14 -23.26
C SER A 451 8.00 3.89 -24.30
N SER A 452 8.14 2.77 -25.02
CA SER A 452 7.16 2.27 -25.99
C SER A 452 6.55 0.93 -25.56
N ALA A 453 6.73 0.55 -24.30
CA ALA A 453 6.07 -0.61 -23.70
C ALA A 453 4.59 -0.30 -23.47
N GLU A 454 3.72 -1.19 -23.97
CA GLU A 454 2.26 -1.07 -23.86
C GLU A 454 1.72 -2.03 -22.81
N LYS A 455 0.61 -1.64 -22.17
CA LYS A 455 -0.12 -2.48 -21.20
C LYS A 455 -1.60 -2.56 -21.57
N ASP A 456 -2.28 -3.58 -21.07
CA ASP A 456 -3.73 -3.72 -21.15
C ASP A 456 -4.46 -2.95 -20.02
N GLU A 457 -5.79 -3.07 -19.97
CA GLU A 457 -6.64 -2.43 -18.96
C GLU A 457 -6.37 -2.91 -17.53
N ASN A 458 -5.75 -4.09 -17.36
CA ASN A 458 -5.36 -4.66 -16.07
C ASN A 458 -3.92 -4.30 -15.67
N GLY A 459 -3.22 -3.47 -16.47
CA GLY A 459 -1.83 -3.10 -16.23
C GLY A 459 -0.81 -4.14 -16.69
N MET A 460 -1.23 -5.21 -17.40
CA MET A 460 -0.37 -6.28 -17.87
C MET A 460 0.38 -5.88 -19.14
N PHE A 461 1.67 -6.21 -19.22
CA PHE A 461 2.46 -6.00 -20.44
C PHE A 461 1.83 -6.69 -21.63
N THR A 462 1.78 -6.02 -22.78
CA THR A 462 1.27 -6.58 -24.04
C THR A 462 2.34 -6.67 -25.12
N ARG A 463 3.15 -5.64 -25.28
CA ARG A 463 4.25 -5.57 -26.26
C ARG A 463 5.09 -4.31 -26.11
N VAL A 464 6.17 -4.25 -26.86
CA VAL A 464 6.90 -3.01 -27.15
C VAL A 464 6.57 -2.59 -28.58
N SER A 465 5.99 -1.40 -28.78
CA SER A 465 5.45 -0.94 -30.08
C SER A 465 6.41 -0.05 -30.87
N GLY A 466 7.49 0.43 -30.25
CA GLY A 466 8.40 1.38 -30.83
C GLY A 466 9.87 1.08 -30.58
N GLU A 467 10.65 2.14 -30.42
CA GLU A 467 12.07 2.01 -30.10
C GLU A 467 12.27 1.65 -28.63
N TYR A 468 13.11 0.64 -28.39
CA TYR A 468 13.53 0.27 -27.02
C TYR A 468 14.44 1.36 -26.45
N ARG A 469 14.18 1.80 -25.23
CA ARG A 469 15.09 2.66 -24.47
C ARG A 469 16.21 1.86 -23.81
N VAL A 470 16.01 0.56 -23.60
CA VAL A 470 17.05 -0.37 -23.16
C VAL A 470 17.97 -0.72 -24.32
N LYS A 471 19.26 -0.47 -24.15
CA LYS A 471 20.32 -0.69 -25.15
C LYS A 471 21.49 -1.46 -24.56
N ASN A 472 22.38 -1.91 -25.43
CA ASN A 472 23.68 -2.50 -25.08
C ASN A 472 23.59 -3.60 -24.04
N VAL A 473 22.56 -4.45 -24.13
CA VAL A 473 22.38 -5.58 -23.20
C VAL A 473 23.47 -6.62 -23.45
N MET A 474 24.21 -6.94 -22.39
CA MET A 474 25.28 -7.96 -22.41
C MET A 474 24.96 -9.05 -21.40
N VAL A 475 24.99 -10.32 -21.79
CA VAL A 475 24.81 -11.48 -20.90
C VAL A 475 26.13 -12.23 -20.82
N GLY A 476 26.67 -12.40 -19.61
CA GLY A 476 27.98 -13.02 -19.43
C GLY A 476 29.11 -12.33 -20.21
N GLY A 477 29.00 -11.00 -20.42
CA GLY A 477 29.96 -10.20 -21.18
C GLY A 477 29.87 -10.34 -22.70
N GLN A 478 28.82 -11.00 -23.23
CA GLN A 478 28.53 -11.11 -24.66
C GLN A 478 27.21 -10.38 -25.00
N PRO A 479 27.10 -9.78 -26.21
CA PRO A 479 25.83 -9.15 -26.62
C PRO A 479 24.66 -10.12 -26.53
N LEU A 480 23.50 -9.63 -26.07
CA LEU A 480 22.26 -10.40 -26.02
C LEU A 480 21.86 -10.85 -27.43
N GLU A 481 21.66 -12.15 -27.60
CA GLU A 481 21.16 -12.75 -28.83
C GLU A 481 19.65 -13.04 -28.69
N LEU A 482 18.81 -12.35 -29.46
CA LEU A 482 17.35 -12.36 -29.25
C LEU A 482 16.70 -13.75 -29.39
N ASP A 483 17.20 -14.57 -30.34
CA ASP A 483 16.69 -15.92 -30.60
C ASP A 483 17.32 -17.01 -29.73
N LYS A 484 18.36 -16.67 -28.96
CA LYS A 484 19.02 -17.60 -28.06
C LYS A 484 18.20 -17.76 -26.78
N THR A 485 18.24 -18.96 -26.21
CA THR A 485 17.62 -19.23 -24.91
C THR A 485 18.61 -19.08 -23.77
N TYR A 486 18.11 -18.54 -22.66
CA TYR A 486 18.84 -18.37 -21.41
C TYR A 486 18.01 -18.95 -20.26
N THR A 487 18.69 -19.33 -19.17
CA THR A 487 18.02 -19.65 -17.92
C THR A 487 17.89 -18.39 -17.08
N LEU A 488 16.67 -18.11 -16.59
CA LEU A 488 16.34 -16.93 -15.79
C LEU A 488 15.83 -17.39 -14.42
N ALA A 489 16.46 -16.92 -13.35
CA ALA A 489 16.03 -17.09 -11.98
C ALA A 489 15.35 -15.81 -11.46
N SER A 490 14.29 -15.99 -10.71
CA SER A 490 13.64 -14.95 -9.90
C SER A 490 12.67 -15.61 -8.92
N HIS A 491 11.78 -14.83 -8.32
CA HIS A 491 10.69 -15.36 -7.52
C HIS A 491 9.42 -15.59 -8.35
N ASN A 492 8.56 -16.48 -7.85
CA ASN A 492 7.31 -16.90 -8.47
C ASN A 492 6.35 -15.73 -8.72
N TYR A 493 6.32 -14.72 -7.85
CA TYR A 493 5.53 -13.49 -8.03
C TYR A 493 5.70 -12.92 -9.45
N MET A 494 6.96 -12.76 -9.90
CA MET A 494 7.27 -12.15 -11.21
C MET A 494 7.17 -13.14 -12.37
N LEU A 495 7.80 -14.33 -12.23
CA LEU A 495 7.97 -15.23 -13.38
C LEU A 495 6.75 -16.11 -13.66
N LEU A 496 5.94 -16.42 -12.65
CA LEU A 496 4.82 -17.36 -12.75
C LEU A 496 3.47 -16.71 -12.47
N ASN A 497 3.44 -15.62 -11.67
CA ASN A 497 2.20 -15.03 -11.16
C ASN A 497 1.92 -13.64 -11.72
N HIS A 498 2.67 -13.19 -12.74
CA HIS A 498 2.51 -11.93 -13.46
C HIS A 498 2.70 -10.67 -12.62
N GLY A 499 3.32 -10.78 -11.45
CA GLY A 499 3.58 -9.64 -10.58
C GLY A 499 4.22 -8.47 -11.35
N ASP A 500 3.88 -7.23 -11.00
CA ASP A 500 4.27 -6.01 -11.73
C ASP A 500 3.91 -6.03 -13.23
N GLY A 501 3.02 -6.96 -13.66
CA GLY A 501 2.55 -7.07 -15.05
C GLY A 501 3.49 -7.82 -16.00
N TYR A 502 4.41 -8.63 -15.50
CA TYR A 502 5.39 -9.40 -16.30
C TYR A 502 4.76 -10.61 -17.00
N THR A 503 3.99 -10.40 -18.06
CA THR A 503 3.32 -11.45 -18.87
C THR A 503 4.18 -12.02 -19.98
N MET A 504 5.32 -11.40 -20.33
CA MET A 504 6.19 -11.89 -21.41
C MET A 504 6.80 -13.27 -21.11
N PHE A 505 6.68 -13.77 -19.90
CA PHE A 505 7.16 -15.09 -19.49
C PHE A 505 6.12 -16.20 -19.64
N ASP A 506 4.89 -15.89 -20.09
CA ASP A 506 3.84 -16.86 -20.31
C ASP A 506 4.25 -17.94 -21.27
N GLY A 507 3.97 -19.20 -20.90
CA GLY A 507 4.32 -20.38 -21.69
C GLY A 507 5.81 -20.71 -21.73
N CYS A 508 6.66 -20.03 -20.95
CA CYS A 508 8.05 -20.42 -20.77
C CYS A 508 8.16 -21.78 -20.08
N GLU A 509 9.19 -22.55 -20.46
CA GLU A 509 9.50 -23.83 -19.79
C GLU A 509 9.96 -23.56 -18.35
N VAL A 510 9.21 -24.06 -17.36
CA VAL A 510 9.59 -24.01 -15.94
C VAL A 510 10.62 -25.11 -15.66
N LEU A 511 11.82 -24.73 -15.26
CA LEU A 511 12.94 -25.64 -14.95
C LEU A 511 13.00 -25.98 -13.45
N GLY A 512 12.47 -25.11 -12.60
CA GLY A 512 12.36 -25.29 -11.16
C GLY A 512 11.32 -24.33 -10.59
N GLU A 513 10.49 -24.86 -9.70
CA GLU A 513 9.42 -24.12 -9.01
C GLU A 513 9.53 -24.41 -7.50
N ASP A 514 9.12 -23.45 -6.67
CA ASP A 514 9.14 -23.55 -5.20
C ASP A 514 10.48 -24.05 -4.61
N MET A 515 11.59 -23.67 -5.23
CA MET A 515 12.91 -24.19 -4.88
C MET A 515 13.37 -23.75 -3.48
N MET A 516 13.09 -22.52 -3.09
CA MET A 516 13.47 -21.94 -1.79
C MET A 516 12.72 -20.63 -1.58
N ILE A 517 12.26 -20.36 -0.35
CA ILE A 517 11.64 -19.08 -0.01
C ILE A 517 12.66 -17.92 -0.11
N ASP A 518 12.24 -16.75 -0.57
CA ASP A 518 13.08 -15.60 -0.92
C ASP A 518 14.04 -15.15 0.21
N ASN A 519 13.55 -15.05 1.43
CA ASN A 519 14.39 -14.71 2.58
C ASN A 519 15.45 -15.79 2.86
N GLN A 520 15.14 -17.09 2.68
CA GLN A 520 16.10 -18.17 2.83
C GLN A 520 17.12 -18.19 1.68
N VAL A 521 16.75 -17.73 0.47
CA VAL A 521 17.71 -17.53 -0.65
C VAL A 521 18.81 -16.57 -0.21
N LEU A 522 18.44 -15.42 0.36
CA LEU A 522 19.41 -14.42 0.82
C LEU A 522 20.27 -14.95 1.98
N ILE A 523 19.67 -15.58 2.99
CA ILE A 523 20.39 -16.20 4.12
C ILE A 523 21.40 -17.22 3.60
N THR A 524 20.96 -18.15 2.74
CA THR A 524 21.79 -19.24 2.23
C THR A 524 22.96 -18.69 1.42
N TYR A 525 22.72 -17.72 0.55
CA TYR A 525 23.79 -17.09 -0.23
C TYR A 525 24.85 -16.45 0.65
N ILE A 526 24.44 -15.62 1.63
CA ILE A 526 25.39 -14.94 2.52
C ILE A 526 26.16 -15.96 3.36
N THR A 527 25.49 -16.95 3.94
CA THR A 527 26.14 -17.91 4.86
C THR A 527 27.01 -18.93 4.15
N THR A 528 26.57 -19.45 2.99
CA THR A 528 27.29 -20.55 2.30
C THR A 528 28.22 -20.06 1.20
N THR A 529 27.80 -19.06 0.41
CA THR A 529 28.61 -18.59 -0.73
C THR A 529 29.56 -17.48 -0.31
N LEU A 530 29.12 -16.54 0.52
CA LEU A 530 29.96 -15.45 1.02
C LEU A 530 30.68 -15.79 2.34
N GLY A 531 30.44 -16.97 2.90
CA GLY A 531 31.08 -17.40 4.16
C GLY A 531 30.63 -16.66 5.40
N GLY A 532 29.40 -16.11 5.40
CA GLY A 532 28.78 -15.40 6.52
C GLY A 532 29.09 -13.90 6.57
N VAL A 533 29.81 -13.36 5.57
CA VAL A 533 30.21 -11.94 5.55
C VAL A 533 29.94 -11.30 4.20
N VAL A 534 29.10 -10.28 4.19
CA VAL A 534 28.95 -9.38 3.03
C VAL A 534 30.10 -8.39 3.05
N GLY A 535 31.01 -8.50 2.06
CA GLY A 535 32.27 -7.78 2.04
C GLY A 535 32.28 -6.55 1.12
N GLU A 536 33.48 -6.01 0.91
CA GLU A 536 33.77 -4.81 0.13
C GLU A 536 33.33 -4.87 -1.35
N GLN A 537 33.04 -6.06 -1.88
CA GLN A 537 32.50 -6.19 -3.24
C GLN A 537 31.13 -5.50 -3.42
N TYR A 538 30.42 -5.23 -2.32
CA TYR A 538 29.16 -4.47 -2.30
C TYR A 538 29.32 -3.06 -1.69
N ALA A 539 30.54 -2.49 -1.66
CA ALA A 539 30.78 -1.20 -1.00
C ALA A 539 30.16 0.01 -1.73
N ASN A 540 29.99 -0.08 -3.05
CA ASN A 540 29.42 1.02 -3.82
C ASN A 540 27.89 1.03 -3.65
N PRO A 541 27.28 2.06 -3.04
CA PRO A 541 25.83 2.13 -2.83
C PRO A 541 25.01 2.10 -4.12
N TYR A 542 25.62 2.51 -5.24
CA TYR A 542 25.00 2.57 -6.58
C TYR A 542 25.32 1.32 -7.44
N GLY A 543 25.70 0.21 -6.80
CA GLY A 543 26.01 -1.04 -7.47
C GLY A 543 27.37 -1.03 -8.19
N ASP A 544 27.63 -2.03 -9.02
CA ASP A 544 28.88 -2.22 -9.75
C ASP A 544 28.79 -1.86 -11.24
N GLY A 545 27.73 -1.16 -11.66
CA GLY A 545 27.53 -0.64 -13.01
C GLY A 545 26.84 -1.61 -13.96
N ARG A 546 25.98 -2.47 -13.45
CA ARG A 546 25.15 -3.38 -14.26
C ARG A 546 24.04 -2.63 -15.00
N ILE A 547 23.56 -1.55 -14.42
CA ILE A 547 22.45 -0.72 -14.93
C ILE A 547 22.91 0.72 -15.04
N VAL A 548 23.04 1.24 -16.26
CA VAL A 548 23.56 2.58 -16.49
C VAL A 548 22.49 3.44 -17.17
N ALA A 549 22.08 4.53 -16.51
CA ALA A 549 21.25 5.54 -17.16
C ALA A 549 22.11 6.45 -18.05
N VAL A 550 21.68 6.65 -19.31
CA VAL A 550 22.33 7.46 -20.34
C VAL A 550 21.34 8.52 -20.84
N GLU A 551 21.78 9.78 -20.96
CA GLU A 551 20.97 10.89 -21.50
C GLU A 551 20.81 10.82 -23.03
#